data_b5d90e259f11ffbe9acaaf50eb5a1e6b
#
_entry.id   b5d90e259f11ffbe9acaaf50eb5a1e6b
#
_cell.length_a   1.000
_cell.length_b   1.000
_cell.length_c   1.000
_cell.angle_alpha   90.00
_cell.angle_beta   90.00
_cell.angle_gamma   90.00
#
_symmetry.space_group_name_H-M   'P 1'
#
loop_
_entity.id
_entity.type
_entity.pdbx_description
1 polymer ?
#
loop_
_entity_poly.entity_id
_entity_poly.type
_entity_poly.pdbx_seq_one_letter_code
_entity_poly.pdbx_strand_id
1 'polypeptide(L)'
;MTRTRVLFCDFLGLPKGKYVQPDLAKSGDIGFAACALSVSFDRDLLNIPGTGLFDGIPDMKLSLEKETFKSWQENTEIALGDLKFEGKEYDLCPRTNLKKIIKEFNDLDLKPMVGLEFEAYVFERDEDGVWIPYNTPGAFVYGTGPSNDPKNLMGKIWERATEMGLPVESINGEYDNGQFELTLGFDEALKACDNAFLFKTMAKEIALQEGLILSFMPKPIPERGGSGLHVNFSFVDKSKINVIEKDGKLSEIANDCISGLIPVSYTHLTL
;
A
#
# COMPACT_ATOMS: atom_id res chain seq x y z
N MET A 1 -19.82 15.65 1.80
CA MET A 1 -18.80 15.33 0.78
C MET A 1 -19.18 15.96 -0.54
N THR A 2 -18.26 16.69 -1.18
CA THR A 2 -18.50 17.36 -2.46
C THR A 2 -17.90 16.59 -3.63
N ARG A 3 -16.97 15.66 -3.36
CA ARG A 3 -16.33 14.81 -4.37
C ARG A 3 -15.87 13.49 -3.76
N THR A 4 -15.77 12.46 -4.60
CA THR A 4 -15.16 11.17 -4.26
C THR A 4 -13.90 10.99 -5.09
N ARG A 5 -12.80 10.69 -4.45
CA ARG A 5 -11.55 10.27 -5.08
C ARG A 5 -11.59 8.76 -5.28
N VAL A 6 -11.72 8.32 -6.51
CA VAL A 6 -11.76 6.90 -6.84
C VAL A 6 -10.38 6.43 -7.27
N LEU A 7 -9.87 5.35 -6.66
CA LEU A 7 -8.53 4.85 -6.89
C LEU A 7 -8.51 3.36 -7.22
N PHE A 8 -7.53 2.98 -8.01
CA PHE A 8 -7.04 1.60 -8.12
C PHE A 8 -5.51 1.59 -8.02
N CYS A 9 -4.97 0.45 -7.62
CA CYS A 9 -3.54 0.18 -7.61
C CYS A 9 -3.14 -0.39 -8.97
N ASP A 10 -2.12 0.17 -9.61
CA ASP A 10 -1.50 -0.46 -10.77
C ASP A 10 -0.46 -1.53 -10.34
N PHE A 11 0.11 -2.26 -11.29
CA PHE A 11 1.09 -3.32 -11.01
C PHE A 11 2.48 -2.79 -10.57
N LEU A 12 2.69 -1.47 -10.61
CA LEU A 12 3.85 -0.80 -10.01
C LEU A 12 3.58 -0.33 -8.58
N GLY A 13 2.39 -0.61 -8.03
CA GLY A 13 1.99 -0.14 -6.71
C GLY A 13 1.61 1.34 -6.65
N LEU A 14 1.41 1.99 -7.80
CA LEU A 14 1.06 3.40 -7.88
C LEU A 14 -0.45 3.63 -7.81
N PRO A 15 -0.90 4.67 -7.08
CA PRO A 15 -2.30 5.06 -7.06
C PRO A 15 -2.68 5.74 -8.38
N LYS A 16 -3.57 5.12 -9.12
CA LYS A 16 -4.22 5.70 -10.30
C LYS A 16 -5.67 6.01 -9.99
N GLY A 17 -6.19 7.12 -10.49
CA GLY A 17 -7.58 7.46 -10.20
C GLY A 17 -8.00 8.82 -10.68
N LYS A 18 -9.19 9.25 -10.27
CA LYS A 18 -9.74 10.57 -10.56
C LYS A 18 -10.75 11.00 -9.48
N TYR A 19 -11.06 12.29 -9.46
CA TYR A 19 -12.17 12.81 -8.68
C TYR A 19 -13.45 12.74 -9.50
N VAL A 20 -14.53 12.29 -8.86
CA VAL A 20 -15.85 12.20 -9.46
C VAL A 20 -16.92 12.76 -8.51
N GLN A 21 -18.10 13.04 -9.02
CA GLN A 21 -19.27 13.38 -8.19
C GLN A 21 -19.63 12.18 -7.30
N PRO A 22 -20.04 12.39 -6.04
CA PRO A 22 -20.38 11.31 -5.13
C PRO A 22 -21.46 10.36 -5.65
N ASP A 23 -22.46 10.90 -6.34
CA ASP A 23 -23.54 10.09 -6.91
C ASP A 23 -23.04 9.18 -8.04
N LEU A 24 -22.09 9.65 -8.85
CA LEU A 24 -21.46 8.83 -9.87
C LEU A 24 -20.62 7.70 -9.22
N ALA A 25 -19.87 8.01 -8.15
CA ALA A 25 -19.11 7.00 -7.42
C ALA A 25 -20.01 5.89 -6.84
N LYS A 26 -21.24 6.21 -6.45
CA LYS A 26 -22.20 5.28 -5.85
C LYS A 26 -23.05 4.51 -6.87
N SER A 27 -23.15 5.02 -8.10
CA SER A 27 -24.11 4.52 -9.10
C SER A 27 -23.55 3.48 -10.06
N GLY A 28 -22.24 3.30 -10.15
CA GLY A 28 -21.72 2.37 -11.14
C GLY A 28 -20.21 2.37 -11.36
N ASP A 29 -19.84 1.82 -12.48
CA ASP A 29 -18.46 1.67 -12.89
C ASP A 29 -17.89 2.98 -13.47
N ILE A 30 -16.66 3.30 -13.10
CA ILE A 30 -15.96 4.50 -13.55
C ILE A 30 -15.00 4.12 -14.68
N GLY A 31 -15.16 4.75 -15.86
CA GLY A 31 -14.30 4.50 -17.03
C GLY A 31 -12.89 5.07 -16.89
N PHE A 32 -11.90 4.32 -17.37
CA PHE A 32 -10.50 4.70 -17.51
C PHE A 32 -9.95 4.11 -18.80
N ALA A 33 -9.05 4.79 -19.50
CA ALA A 33 -8.33 4.18 -20.61
C ALA A 33 -7.44 3.04 -20.12
N ALA A 34 -7.54 1.85 -20.70
CA ALA A 34 -6.77 0.68 -20.28
C ALA A 34 -5.26 0.87 -20.40
N CYS A 35 -4.81 1.70 -21.37
CA CYS A 35 -3.41 2.06 -21.54
C CYS A 35 -2.81 2.85 -20.36
N ALA A 36 -3.62 3.30 -19.38
CA ALA A 36 -3.10 3.87 -18.13
C ALA A 36 -2.20 2.88 -17.37
N LEU A 37 -2.34 1.57 -17.61
CA LEU A 37 -1.46 0.53 -17.08
C LEU A 37 -0.15 0.37 -17.87
N SER A 38 0.00 1.03 -19.01
CA SER A 38 1.19 0.98 -19.88
C SER A 38 2.19 2.11 -19.63
N VAL A 39 2.09 2.83 -18.53
CA VAL A 39 2.95 3.98 -18.22
C VAL A 39 4.02 3.58 -17.22
N SER A 40 5.30 3.70 -17.59
CA SER A 40 6.46 3.48 -16.71
C SER A 40 6.62 4.59 -15.66
N PHE A 41 7.58 4.42 -14.74
CA PHE A 41 7.97 5.47 -13.78
C PHE A 41 8.51 6.73 -14.48
N ASP A 42 9.19 6.55 -15.62
CA ASP A 42 9.74 7.66 -16.43
C ASP A 42 8.69 8.29 -17.35
N ARG A 43 7.42 7.85 -17.25
CA ARG A 43 6.27 8.29 -18.04
C ARG A 43 6.30 7.85 -19.51
N ASP A 44 7.14 6.88 -19.84
CA ASP A 44 7.12 6.26 -21.16
C ASP A 44 5.90 5.36 -21.33
N LEU A 45 5.33 5.38 -22.54
CA LEU A 45 4.28 4.46 -22.92
C LEU A 45 4.89 3.14 -23.39
N LEU A 46 4.61 2.07 -22.67
CA LEU A 46 5.13 0.73 -22.95
C LEU A 46 4.06 -0.10 -23.65
N ASN A 47 4.47 -0.89 -24.64
CA ASN A 47 3.57 -1.85 -25.26
C ASN A 47 3.42 -3.09 -24.37
N ILE A 48 2.53 -3.01 -23.39
CA ILE A 48 2.23 -4.11 -22.49
C ILE A 48 1.02 -4.88 -23.04
N PRO A 49 1.16 -6.20 -23.28
CA PRO A 49 0.05 -7.03 -23.76
C PRO A 49 -1.18 -6.91 -22.84
N GLY A 50 -2.36 -6.80 -23.43
CA GLY A 50 -3.63 -6.69 -22.69
C GLY A 50 -4.02 -5.26 -22.28
N THR A 51 -3.18 -4.24 -22.53
CA THR A 51 -3.51 -2.84 -22.21
C THR A 51 -4.25 -2.12 -23.34
N GLY A 52 -4.29 -2.71 -24.52
CA GLY A 52 -4.96 -2.15 -25.69
C GLY A 52 -4.32 -0.87 -26.24
N LEU A 53 -3.05 -0.58 -25.91
CA LEU A 53 -2.39 0.67 -26.33
C LEU A 53 -2.43 0.87 -27.85
N PHE A 54 -2.23 -0.20 -28.63
CA PHE A 54 -2.28 -0.18 -30.10
C PHE A 54 -3.60 -0.68 -30.68
N ASP A 55 -4.58 -1.03 -29.83
CA ASP A 55 -5.86 -1.61 -30.23
C ASP A 55 -7.01 -0.59 -30.11
N GLY A 56 -6.72 0.70 -30.33
CA GLY A 56 -7.71 1.77 -30.29
C GLY A 56 -7.95 2.36 -28.89
N ILE A 57 -7.09 2.06 -27.93
CA ILE A 57 -7.14 2.60 -26.55
C ILE A 57 -8.53 2.34 -25.92
N PRO A 58 -8.94 1.10 -25.74
CA PRO A 58 -10.24 0.78 -25.17
C PRO A 58 -10.31 1.20 -23.69
N ASP A 59 -11.54 1.40 -23.21
CA ASP A 59 -11.79 1.69 -21.80
C ASP A 59 -11.82 0.42 -20.94
N MET A 60 -11.20 0.50 -19.78
CA MET A 60 -11.45 -0.36 -18.63
C MET A 60 -12.40 0.34 -17.66
N LYS A 61 -13.03 -0.41 -16.78
CA LYS A 61 -13.96 0.10 -15.77
C LYS A 61 -13.47 -0.21 -14.37
N LEU A 62 -13.53 0.78 -13.47
CA LEU A 62 -13.31 0.61 -12.05
C LEU A 62 -14.65 0.40 -11.36
N SER A 63 -14.87 -0.80 -10.81
CA SER A 63 -16.03 -1.14 -9.98
C SER A 63 -15.68 -0.92 -8.52
N LEU A 64 -16.27 0.11 -7.90
CA LEU A 64 -15.98 0.49 -6.52
C LEU A 64 -16.63 -0.48 -5.52
N GLU A 65 -15.90 -0.76 -4.43
CA GLU A 65 -16.39 -1.57 -3.31
C GLU A 65 -16.86 -0.70 -2.16
N LYS A 66 -18.07 -0.95 -1.67
CA LYS A 66 -18.73 -0.12 -0.64
C LYS A 66 -17.93 -0.04 0.65
N GLU A 67 -17.31 -1.12 1.04
CA GLU A 67 -16.52 -1.24 2.28
C GLU A 67 -15.23 -0.43 2.26
N THR A 68 -14.80 0.04 1.08
CA THR A 68 -13.58 0.84 0.91
C THR A 68 -13.80 2.34 1.03
N PHE A 69 -15.05 2.80 1.08
CA PHE A 69 -15.34 4.23 1.22
C PHE A 69 -14.90 4.76 2.59
N LYS A 70 -14.05 5.77 2.57
CA LYS A 70 -13.50 6.42 3.78
C LYS A 70 -13.48 7.94 3.62
N SER A 71 -13.57 8.65 4.74
CA SER A 71 -13.26 10.08 4.75
C SER A 71 -11.77 10.27 4.44
N TRP A 72 -11.44 11.12 3.45
CA TRP A 72 -10.05 11.36 3.04
C TRP A 72 -9.51 12.70 3.53
N GLN A 73 -10.19 13.75 3.16
CA GLN A 73 -9.90 15.14 3.52
C GLN A 73 -11.22 15.89 3.66
N GLU A 74 -11.15 17.15 4.11
CA GLU A 74 -12.33 17.97 4.17
C GLU A 74 -13.09 17.93 2.83
N ASN A 75 -14.38 17.63 2.90
CA ASN A 75 -15.29 17.51 1.75
C ASN A 75 -14.89 16.46 0.69
N THR A 76 -13.93 15.58 0.97
CA THR A 76 -13.48 14.53 0.05
C THR A 76 -13.59 13.16 0.69
N GLU A 77 -14.23 12.26 -0.01
CA GLU A 77 -14.28 10.83 0.28
C GLU A 77 -13.32 10.09 -0.67
N ILE A 78 -12.77 8.95 -0.25
CA ILE A 78 -11.98 8.06 -1.10
C ILE A 78 -12.64 6.71 -1.21
N ALA A 79 -12.47 6.03 -2.34
CA ALA A 79 -12.93 4.67 -2.53
C ALA A 79 -11.99 3.89 -3.44
N LEU A 80 -11.87 2.59 -3.17
CA LEU A 80 -11.12 1.62 -3.97
C LEU A 80 -12.07 0.69 -4.71
N GLY A 81 -11.57 0.06 -5.76
CA GLY A 81 -12.32 -0.93 -6.51
C GLY A 81 -11.44 -1.84 -7.36
N ASP A 82 -12.11 -2.72 -8.07
CA ASP A 82 -11.50 -3.68 -8.98
C ASP A 82 -11.65 -3.23 -10.42
N LEU A 83 -10.64 -3.52 -11.24
CA LEU A 83 -10.70 -3.22 -12.66
C LEU A 83 -11.42 -4.33 -13.42
N LYS A 84 -12.24 -3.94 -14.38
CA LYS A 84 -12.88 -4.81 -15.38
C LYS A 84 -12.48 -4.36 -16.77
N PHE A 85 -12.22 -5.30 -17.64
CA PHE A 85 -11.96 -5.07 -19.06
C PHE A 85 -12.88 -5.94 -19.89
N GLU A 86 -13.56 -5.37 -20.87
CA GLU A 86 -14.57 -6.07 -21.70
C GLU A 86 -15.64 -6.81 -20.87
N GLY A 87 -16.04 -6.22 -19.74
CA GLY A 87 -17.06 -6.78 -18.85
C GLY A 87 -16.60 -7.95 -17.96
N LYS A 88 -15.32 -8.32 -18.00
CA LYS A 88 -14.70 -9.37 -17.18
C LYS A 88 -13.71 -8.77 -16.17
N GLU A 89 -13.38 -9.55 -15.14
CA GLU A 89 -12.25 -9.22 -14.27
C GLU A 89 -10.98 -9.02 -15.11
N TYR A 90 -10.21 -8.00 -14.74
CA TYR A 90 -9.01 -7.64 -15.48
C TYR A 90 -7.78 -8.28 -14.83
N ASP A 91 -7.11 -9.18 -15.55
CA ASP A 91 -5.95 -9.92 -15.03
C ASP A 91 -4.74 -9.02 -14.70
N LEU A 92 -4.69 -7.79 -15.22
CA LEU A 92 -3.69 -6.79 -14.85
C LEU A 92 -4.05 -6.00 -13.57
N CYS A 93 -5.18 -6.31 -12.91
CA CYS A 93 -5.57 -5.70 -11.65
C CYS A 93 -4.96 -6.46 -10.46
N PRO A 94 -3.98 -5.90 -9.71
CA PRO A 94 -3.36 -6.59 -8.59
C PRO A 94 -4.37 -6.96 -7.49
N ARG A 95 -5.35 -6.08 -7.23
CA ARG A 95 -6.37 -6.32 -6.22
C ARG A 95 -7.28 -7.49 -6.58
N THR A 96 -7.68 -7.63 -7.84
CA THR A 96 -8.43 -8.78 -8.34
C THR A 96 -7.61 -10.07 -8.22
N ASN A 97 -6.32 -10.02 -8.55
CA ASN A 97 -5.44 -11.19 -8.43
C ASN A 97 -5.28 -11.62 -6.97
N LEU A 98 -5.15 -10.68 -6.03
CA LEU A 98 -5.14 -11.00 -4.61
C LEU A 98 -6.44 -11.70 -4.17
N LYS A 99 -7.61 -11.25 -4.65
CA LYS A 99 -8.89 -11.91 -4.37
C LYS A 99 -8.94 -13.35 -4.89
N LYS A 100 -8.38 -13.61 -6.08
CA LYS A 100 -8.30 -14.97 -6.63
C LYS A 100 -7.47 -15.88 -5.72
N ILE A 101 -6.30 -15.42 -5.27
CA ILE A 101 -5.45 -16.18 -4.34
C ILE A 101 -6.13 -16.39 -2.98
N ILE A 102 -6.76 -15.35 -2.43
CA ILE A 102 -7.54 -15.49 -1.18
C ILE A 102 -8.63 -16.55 -1.33
N LYS A 103 -9.29 -16.60 -2.48
CA LYS A 103 -10.30 -17.62 -2.76
C LYS A 103 -9.71 -19.03 -2.75
N GLU A 104 -8.54 -19.24 -3.34
CA GLU A 104 -7.85 -20.53 -3.32
C GLU A 104 -7.54 -20.98 -1.90
N PHE A 105 -7.07 -20.09 -1.02
CA PHE A 105 -6.88 -20.41 0.40
C PHE A 105 -8.20 -20.70 1.12
N ASN A 106 -9.25 -19.94 0.84
CA ASN A 106 -10.57 -20.20 1.43
C ASN A 106 -11.15 -21.57 1.00
N ASP A 107 -10.86 -22.02 -0.23
CA ASP A 107 -11.25 -23.35 -0.72
C ASP A 107 -10.50 -24.49 0.05
N LEU A 108 -9.38 -24.17 0.72
CA LEU A 108 -8.64 -25.03 1.64
C LEU A 108 -9.04 -24.82 3.11
N ASP A 109 -10.10 -24.08 3.38
CA ASP A 109 -10.53 -23.71 4.73
C ASP A 109 -9.50 -22.85 5.51
N LEU A 110 -8.64 -22.15 4.80
CA LEU A 110 -7.63 -21.23 5.32
C LEU A 110 -7.97 -19.79 4.97
N LYS A 111 -7.97 -18.91 5.95
CA LYS A 111 -8.16 -17.48 5.76
C LYS A 111 -6.83 -16.76 5.99
N PRO A 112 -6.24 -16.12 4.96
CA PRO A 112 -4.97 -15.42 5.11
C PRO A 112 -5.14 -14.13 5.91
N MET A 113 -4.27 -13.94 6.90
CA MET A 113 -4.14 -12.75 7.74
C MET A 113 -2.79 -12.11 7.46
N VAL A 114 -2.74 -10.78 7.27
CA VAL A 114 -1.53 -10.05 6.87
C VAL A 114 -1.33 -8.83 7.75
N GLY A 115 -0.09 -8.62 8.19
CA GLY A 115 0.40 -7.39 8.81
C GLY A 115 1.53 -6.80 7.95
N LEU A 116 1.58 -5.49 7.84
CA LEU A 116 2.53 -4.78 7.00
C LEU A 116 3.30 -3.74 7.81
N GLU A 117 4.63 -3.79 7.74
CA GLU A 117 5.55 -2.85 8.35
C GLU A 117 6.32 -2.14 7.25
N PHE A 118 6.30 -0.82 7.25
CA PHE A 118 6.96 0.01 6.26
C PHE A 118 8.11 0.75 6.89
N GLU A 119 9.29 0.67 6.30
CA GLU A 119 10.33 1.64 6.55
C GLU A 119 10.33 2.72 5.48
N ALA A 120 10.62 3.93 5.86
CA ALA A 120 10.62 5.08 4.96
C ALA A 120 11.62 6.13 5.38
N TYR A 121 12.23 6.78 4.38
CA TYR A 121 13.00 8.00 4.58
C TYR A 121 12.15 9.24 4.37
N VAL A 122 12.38 10.22 5.23
CA VAL A 122 11.86 11.58 5.07
C VAL A 122 12.98 12.49 4.56
N PHE A 123 12.65 13.36 3.61
CA PHE A 123 13.55 14.36 3.07
C PHE A 123 12.97 15.75 3.27
N GLU A 124 13.84 16.73 3.51
CA GLU A 124 13.52 18.14 3.57
C GLU A 124 14.43 18.94 2.63
N ARG A 125 14.06 20.19 2.36
CA ARG A 125 14.93 21.08 1.57
C ARG A 125 15.89 21.83 2.49
N ASP A 126 17.14 21.93 2.06
CA ASP A 126 18.12 22.83 2.65
C ASP A 126 17.91 24.30 2.19
N GLU A 127 18.81 25.19 2.57
CA GLU A 127 18.76 26.62 2.25
C GLU A 127 18.90 26.89 0.74
N ASP A 128 19.56 26.00 0.01
CA ASP A 128 19.73 26.05 -1.44
C ASP A 128 18.60 25.37 -2.20
N GLY A 129 17.63 24.77 -1.49
CA GLY A 129 16.48 24.07 -2.05
C GLY A 129 16.77 22.65 -2.49
N VAL A 130 17.90 22.08 -2.12
CA VAL A 130 18.29 20.67 -2.40
C VAL A 130 17.59 19.75 -1.41
N TRP A 131 17.13 18.59 -1.89
CA TRP A 131 16.56 17.57 -1.01
C TRP A 131 17.66 16.84 -0.24
N ILE A 132 17.61 16.96 1.08
CA ILE A 132 18.50 16.28 2.02
C ILE A 132 17.68 15.42 2.97
N PRO A 133 18.27 14.40 3.62
CA PRO A 133 17.58 13.66 4.67
C PRO A 133 17.07 14.58 5.76
N TYR A 134 15.83 14.34 6.21
CA TYR A 134 15.17 15.08 7.28
C TYR A 134 16.06 15.09 8.54
N ASN A 135 16.32 16.28 9.06
CA ASN A 135 17.18 16.42 10.22
C ASN A 135 16.47 15.98 11.51
N THR A 136 16.94 14.86 12.06
CA THR A 136 16.46 14.30 13.32
C THR A 136 17.62 14.27 14.31
N PRO A 137 17.88 15.38 15.03
CA PRO A 137 19.11 15.59 15.80
C PRO A 137 19.32 14.62 16.97
N GLY A 138 18.28 13.97 17.44
CA GLY A 138 18.32 12.92 18.47
C GLY A 138 17.95 11.54 17.92
N ALA A 139 18.14 11.31 16.61
CA ALA A 139 17.73 10.06 15.99
C ALA A 139 18.55 8.86 16.52
N PHE A 140 17.82 7.83 16.88
CA PHE A 140 18.33 6.49 17.17
C PHE A 140 17.20 5.49 17.00
N VAL A 141 17.55 4.23 16.81
CA VAL A 141 16.56 3.14 16.65
C VAL A 141 15.58 3.16 17.82
N TYR A 142 14.29 3.07 17.53
CA TYR A 142 13.17 3.22 18.45
C TYR A 142 13.06 4.61 19.13
N GLY A 143 13.67 5.63 18.54
CA GLY A 143 13.55 7.00 19.00
C GLY A 143 12.13 7.56 18.76
N THR A 144 11.67 8.37 19.69
CA THR A 144 10.37 9.06 19.63
C THR A 144 10.47 10.51 20.13
N GLY A 145 9.42 11.26 19.90
CA GLY A 145 9.30 12.65 20.38
C GLY A 145 10.06 13.68 19.53
N PRO A 146 10.10 14.95 19.98
CA PRO A 146 10.55 16.07 19.14
C PRO A 146 12.02 16.02 18.69
N SER A 147 12.90 15.34 19.43
CA SER A 147 14.29 15.16 19.01
C SER A 147 14.44 14.18 17.84
N ASN A 148 13.47 13.29 17.67
CA ASN A 148 13.43 12.31 16.60
C ASN A 148 12.51 12.72 15.44
N ASP A 149 11.51 13.55 15.70
CA ASP A 149 10.58 14.09 14.71
C ASP A 149 10.26 15.57 15.03
N PRO A 150 11.19 16.50 14.74
CA PRO A 150 11.05 17.91 15.11
C PRO A 150 9.81 18.63 14.53
N LYS A 151 9.32 18.19 13.36
CA LYS A 151 8.13 18.78 12.71
C LYS A 151 6.84 18.03 13.02
N ASN A 152 6.90 17.00 13.88
CA ASN A 152 5.78 16.15 14.25
C ASN A 152 5.06 15.54 13.05
N LEU A 153 5.83 15.15 12.02
CA LEU A 153 5.28 14.52 10.81
C LEU A 153 4.60 13.19 11.14
N MET A 154 5.24 12.37 11.98
CA MET A 154 4.72 11.04 12.37
C MET A 154 3.45 11.18 13.21
N GLY A 155 3.38 12.20 14.09
CA GLY A 155 2.16 12.51 14.83
C GLY A 155 1.00 12.88 13.90
N LYS A 156 1.24 13.72 12.90
CA LYS A 156 0.21 14.11 11.90
C LYS A 156 -0.25 12.93 11.06
N ILE A 157 0.68 12.04 10.68
CA ILE A 157 0.33 10.79 9.96
C ILE A 157 -0.53 9.89 10.85
N TRP A 158 -0.16 9.72 12.13
CA TRP A 158 -0.92 8.93 13.10
C TRP A 158 -2.34 9.45 13.29
N GLU A 159 -2.49 10.76 13.56
CA GLU A 159 -3.78 11.41 13.74
C GLU A 159 -4.69 11.22 12.53
N ARG A 160 -4.15 11.47 11.34
CA ARG A 160 -4.91 11.32 10.10
C ARG A 160 -5.29 9.87 9.82
N ALA A 161 -4.38 8.93 10.04
CA ALA A 161 -4.69 7.51 9.89
C ALA A 161 -5.83 7.07 10.82
N THR A 162 -5.80 7.55 12.07
CA THR A 162 -6.86 7.29 13.06
C THR A 162 -8.21 7.85 12.61
N GLU A 163 -8.25 9.09 12.12
CA GLU A 163 -9.47 9.71 11.58
C GLU A 163 -10.06 8.94 10.39
N MET A 164 -9.20 8.33 9.59
CA MET A 164 -9.60 7.51 8.45
C MET A 164 -9.97 6.07 8.82
N GLY A 165 -9.78 5.67 10.08
CA GLY A 165 -9.94 4.29 10.51
C GLY A 165 -8.93 3.34 9.88
N LEU A 166 -7.69 3.81 9.63
CA LEU A 166 -6.57 2.97 9.26
C LEU A 166 -5.87 2.45 10.53
N PRO A 167 -5.53 1.16 10.59
CA PRO A 167 -5.08 0.52 11.82
C PRO A 167 -3.58 0.72 12.06
N VAL A 168 -3.14 1.96 12.35
CA VAL A 168 -1.75 2.19 12.76
C VAL A 168 -1.52 1.52 14.12
N GLU A 169 -0.47 0.71 14.21
CA GLU A 169 -0.08 -0.01 15.43
C GLU A 169 1.10 0.68 16.11
N SER A 170 2.15 1.01 15.34
CA SER A 170 3.31 1.72 15.86
C SER A 170 3.97 2.63 14.83
N ILE A 171 4.65 3.67 15.30
CA ILE A 171 5.57 4.51 14.52
C ILE A 171 6.76 4.85 15.42
N ASN A 172 7.98 4.63 14.92
CA ASN A 172 9.22 4.93 15.61
C ASN A 172 10.32 5.36 14.65
N GLY A 173 11.37 5.95 15.20
CA GLY A 173 12.61 6.19 14.47
C GLY A 173 13.29 4.88 14.12
N GLU A 174 13.84 4.81 12.93
CA GLU A 174 14.61 3.69 12.41
C GLU A 174 16.12 4.00 12.50
N TYR A 175 16.95 3.17 11.87
CA TYR A 175 18.41 3.17 12.03
C TYR A 175 19.06 4.49 11.63
N ASP A 176 18.66 5.07 10.52
CA ASP A 176 19.29 6.26 9.96
C ASP A 176 18.56 7.56 10.30
N ASN A 177 19.29 8.66 10.20
CA ASN A 177 18.74 10.01 10.35
C ASN A 177 17.65 10.25 9.29
N GLY A 178 16.45 10.62 9.74
CA GLY A 178 15.29 10.82 8.89
C GLY A 178 14.60 9.53 8.42
N GLN A 179 14.98 8.37 8.97
CA GLN A 179 14.33 7.10 8.70
C GLN A 179 13.34 6.74 9.81
N PHE A 180 12.18 6.21 9.42
CA PHE A 180 11.09 5.83 10.31
C PHE A 180 10.52 4.48 9.92
N GLU A 181 10.06 3.74 10.92
CA GLU A 181 9.25 2.54 10.75
C GLU A 181 7.78 2.86 11.09
N LEU A 182 6.87 2.36 10.25
CA LEU A 182 5.43 2.58 10.35
C LEU A 182 4.72 1.22 10.20
N THR A 183 4.20 0.71 11.32
CA THR A 183 3.54 -0.59 11.37
C THR A 183 2.03 -0.44 11.36
N LEU A 184 1.37 -1.25 10.54
CA LEU A 184 -0.08 -1.38 10.54
C LEU A 184 -0.51 -2.68 11.22
N GLY A 185 -1.56 -2.59 12.03
CA GLY A 185 -2.19 -3.76 12.63
C GLY A 185 -2.64 -4.77 11.56
N PHE A 186 -2.46 -6.05 11.84
CA PHE A 186 -2.84 -7.12 10.92
C PHE A 186 -4.38 -7.21 10.74
N ASP A 187 -4.79 -7.65 9.56
CA ASP A 187 -6.20 -7.88 9.22
C ASP A 187 -6.30 -9.00 8.17
N GLU A 188 -7.50 -9.31 7.72
CA GLU A 188 -7.71 -10.15 6.54
C GLU A 188 -6.95 -9.58 5.34
N ALA A 189 -6.29 -10.44 4.58
CA ALA A 189 -5.30 -10.05 3.57
C ALA A 189 -5.75 -8.92 2.64
N LEU A 190 -6.97 -8.98 2.09
CA LEU A 190 -7.47 -7.92 1.20
C LEU A 190 -7.59 -6.58 1.92
N LYS A 191 -8.17 -6.59 3.12
CA LYS A 191 -8.38 -5.38 3.92
C LYS A 191 -7.05 -4.79 4.40
N ALA A 192 -6.10 -5.64 4.81
CA ALA A 192 -4.75 -5.21 5.18
C ALA A 192 -4.03 -4.53 4.00
N CYS A 193 -4.10 -5.11 2.80
CA CYS A 193 -3.50 -4.52 1.59
C CYS A 193 -4.19 -3.22 1.16
N ASP A 194 -5.52 -3.14 1.22
CA ASP A 194 -6.27 -1.90 0.95
C ASP A 194 -5.88 -0.79 1.95
N ASN A 195 -5.81 -1.10 3.24
CA ASN A 195 -5.38 -0.17 4.27
C ASN A 195 -3.94 0.30 4.06
N ALA A 196 -3.02 -0.60 3.72
CA ALA A 196 -1.62 -0.30 3.44
C ALA A 196 -1.47 0.62 2.22
N PHE A 197 -2.19 0.35 1.14
CA PHE A 197 -2.21 1.18 -0.05
C PHE A 197 -2.70 2.61 0.23
N LEU A 198 -3.79 2.74 0.98
CA LEU A 198 -4.33 4.02 1.41
C LEU A 198 -3.37 4.73 2.38
N PHE A 199 -2.79 4.01 3.33
CA PHE A 199 -1.84 4.56 4.30
C PHE A 199 -0.60 5.14 3.61
N LYS A 200 0.03 4.40 2.69
CA LYS A 200 1.17 4.90 1.91
C LYS A 200 0.82 6.16 1.11
N THR A 201 -0.36 6.19 0.51
CA THR A 201 -0.83 7.34 -0.26
C THR A 201 -1.03 8.56 0.65
N MET A 202 -1.71 8.37 1.77
CA MET A 202 -1.98 9.41 2.77
C MET A 202 -0.68 9.97 3.38
N ALA A 203 0.22 9.09 3.81
CA ALA A 203 1.46 9.50 4.48
C ALA A 203 2.34 10.38 3.55
N LYS A 204 2.43 10.01 2.26
CA LYS A 204 3.11 10.84 1.25
C LYS A 204 2.44 12.20 1.05
N GLU A 205 1.11 12.25 1.03
CA GLU A 205 0.37 13.51 0.84
C GLU A 205 0.53 14.43 2.06
N ILE A 206 0.52 13.90 3.28
CA ILE A 206 0.78 14.68 4.50
C ILE A 206 2.20 15.23 4.48
N ALA A 207 3.21 14.41 4.15
CA ALA A 207 4.58 14.89 4.04
C ALA A 207 4.70 16.04 3.05
N LEU A 208 4.07 15.96 1.88
CA LEU A 208 4.07 17.05 0.89
C LEU A 208 3.38 18.32 1.41
N GLN A 209 2.31 18.22 2.18
CA GLN A 209 1.63 19.35 2.80
C GLN A 209 2.52 20.07 3.83
N GLU A 210 3.44 19.33 4.46
CA GLU A 210 4.43 19.85 5.42
C GLU A 210 5.73 20.32 4.74
N GLY A 211 5.79 20.33 3.41
CA GLY A 211 6.99 20.69 2.66
C GLY A 211 8.10 19.63 2.71
N LEU A 212 7.74 18.39 3.00
CA LEU A 212 8.62 17.23 3.11
C LEU A 212 8.33 16.20 2.01
N ILE A 213 9.26 15.28 1.78
CA ILE A 213 9.01 14.08 0.98
C ILE A 213 9.15 12.85 1.88
N LEU A 214 8.15 11.98 1.89
CA LEU A 214 8.22 10.65 2.47
C LEU A 214 8.42 9.62 1.35
N SER A 215 9.53 8.88 1.41
CA SER A 215 9.93 7.90 0.39
C SER A 215 9.96 6.49 0.97
N PHE A 216 9.22 5.59 0.35
CA PHE A 216 9.26 4.14 0.60
C PHE A 216 10.21 3.43 -0.39
N MET A 217 11.13 4.14 -1.00
CA MET A 217 12.14 3.55 -1.89
C MET A 217 13.07 2.64 -1.08
N PRO A 218 13.35 1.40 -1.55
CA PRO A 218 14.14 0.45 -0.77
C PRO A 218 15.55 0.93 -0.44
N LYS A 219 16.20 1.70 -1.31
CA LYS A 219 17.56 2.22 -1.12
C LYS A 219 17.67 3.64 -1.68
N PRO A 220 17.07 4.64 -1.01
CA PRO A 220 17.09 6.02 -1.53
C PRO A 220 18.45 6.71 -1.40
N ILE A 221 19.29 6.27 -0.46
CA ILE A 221 20.63 6.79 -0.20
C ILE A 221 21.60 5.61 -0.24
N PRO A 222 22.48 5.52 -1.25
CA PRO A 222 23.33 4.33 -1.47
C PRO A 222 24.21 3.96 -0.28
N GLU A 223 24.71 4.95 0.48
CA GLU A 223 25.66 4.77 1.58
C GLU A 223 25.00 4.54 2.94
N ARG A 224 23.66 4.59 3.02
CA ARG A 224 22.91 4.45 4.28
C ARG A 224 22.12 3.14 4.33
N GLY A 225 21.40 2.91 5.41
CA GLY A 225 20.48 1.78 5.55
C GLY A 225 19.42 1.72 4.42
N GLY A 226 18.98 0.55 4.05
CA GLY A 226 17.82 0.37 3.18
C GLY A 226 16.52 0.52 3.97
N SER A 227 15.40 0.67 3.25
CA SER A 227 14.06 0.63 3.82
C SER A 227 13.40 -0.70 3.50
N GLY A 228 13.01 -1.45 4.54
CA GLY A 228 12.29 -2.70 4.43
C GLY A 228 10.81 -2.49 4.14
N LEU A 229 10.21 -3.55 3.64
CA LEU A 229 8.77 -3.79 3.67
C LEU A 229 8.57 -5.19 4.21
N HIS A 230 8.23 -5.29 5.50
CA HIS A 230 7.96 -6.59 6.09
C HIS A 230 6.50 -6.98 5.85
N VAL A 231 6.33 -8.17 5.32
CA VAL A 231 5.01 -8.77 5.09
C VAL A 231 4.87 -9.94 6.05
N ASN A 232 4.24 -9.70 7.19
CA ASN A 232 3.92 -10.73 8.17
C ASN A 232 2.62 -11.41 7.75
N PHE A 233 2.62 -12.73 7.62
CA PHE A 233 1.40 -13.44 7.27
C PHE A 233 1.18 -14.67 8.16
N SER A 234 -0.08 -14.96 8.36
CA SER A 234 -0.55 -16.15 9.05
C SER A 234 -1.86 -16.63 8.44
N PHE A 235 -2.37 -17.75 8.94
CA PHE A 235 -3.68 -18.25 8.55
C PHE A 235 -4.52 -18.59 9.77
N VAL A 236 -5.82 -18.35 9.64
CA VAL A 236 -6.80 -18.85 10.59
C VAL A 236 -7.75 -19.83 9.89
N ASP A 237 -8.24 -20.81 10.64
CA ASP A 237 -9.28 -21.73 10.18
C ASP A 237 -10.69 -21.09 10.27
N LYS A 238 -11.73 -21.88 9.94
CA LYS A 238 -13.15 -21.47 10.06
C LYS A 238 -13.55 -21.06 11.46
N SER A 239 -12.86 -21.56 12.49
CA SER A 239 -13.08 -21.23 13.90
C SER A 239 -12.29 -20.00 14.35
N LYS A 240 -11.58 -19.33 13.42
CA LYS A 240 -10.66 -18.21 13.67
C LYS A 240 -9.47 -18.57 14.57
N ILE A 241 -9.07 -19.82 14.58
CA ILE A 241 -7.90 -20.30 15.30
C ILE A 241 -6.70 -20.21 14.36
N ASN A 242 -5.58 -19.66 14.87
CA ASN A 242 -4.32 -19.61 14.12
C ASN A 242 -3.82 -21.05 13.89
N VAL A 243 -3.47 -21.35 12.63
CA VAL A 243 -3.05 -22.70 12.21
C VAL A 243 -1.57 -22.78 11.84
N ILE A 244 -0.82 -21.68 11.96
CA ILE A 244 0.62 -21.63 11.65
C ILE A 244 1.47 -22.23 12.76
N GLU A 245 0.99 -22.15 14.01
CA GLU A 245 1.68 -22.69 15.19
C GLU A 245 0.84 -23.78 15.82
N LYS A 246 1.53 -24.86 16.27
CA LYS A 246 0.94 -25.94 17.06
C LYS A 246 1.95 -26.40 18.11
N ASP A 247 1.57 -26.32 19.38
CA ASP A 247 2.38 -26.77 20.53
C ASP A 247 3.77 -26.10 20.59
N GLY A 248 3.86 -24.79 20.30
CA GLY A 248 5.09 -24.01 20.29
C GLY A 248 6.02 -24.27 19.08
N LYS A 249 5.51 -24.92 18.03
CA LYS A 249 6.27 -25.26 16.82
C LYS A 249 5.50 -24.83 15.57
N LEU A 250 6.23 -24.62 14.49
CA LEU A 250 5.62 -24.43 13.18
C LEU A 250 4.79 -25.66 12.81
N SER A 251 3.56 -25.41 12.36
CA SER A 251 2.67 -26.44 11.85
C SER A 251 3.14 -26.98 10.49
N GLU A 252 2.52 -28.05 10.01
CA GLU A 252 2.74 -28.57 8.66
C GLU A 252 2.38 -27.51 7.61
N ILE A 253 1.26 -26.78 7.78
CA ILE A 253 0.83 -25.68 6.90
C ILE A 253 1.91 -24.60 6.84
N ALA A 254 2.50 -24.21 7.96
CA ALA A 254 3.59 -23.21 7.97
C ALA A 254 4.82 -23.71 7.20
N ASN A 255 5.20 -24.96 7.38
CA ASN A 255 6.34 -25.57 6.67
C ASN A 255 6.07 -25.67 5.16
N ASP A 256 4.85 -25.98 4.74
CA ASP A 256 4.46 -25.99 3.33
C ASP A 256 4.53 -24.59 2.72
N CYS A 257 4.05 -23.57 3.43
CA CYS A 257 4.18 -22.17 2.99
C CYS A 257 5.65 -21.75 2.83
N ILE A 258 6.51 -22.06 3.80
CA ILE A 258 7.95 -21.78 3.73
C ILE A 258 8.57 -22.50 2.54
N SER A 259 8.24 -23.77 2.35
CA SER A 259 8.75 -24.58 1.23
C SER A 259 8.32 -24.04 -0.12
N GLY A 260 7.12 -23.45 -0.21
CA GLY A 260 6.63 -22.78 -1.43
C GLY A 260 7.29 -21.43 -1.69
N LEU A 261 7.67 -20.68 -0.64
CA LEU A 261 8.31 -19.38 -0.78
C LEU A 261 9.78 -19.47 -1.19
N ILE A 262 10.54 -20.45 -0.67
CA ILE A 262 11.98 -20.59 -0.92
C ILE A 262 12.34 -20.59 -2.41
N PRO A 263 11.70 -21.42 -3.28
CA PRO A 263 12.06 -21.47 -4.69
C PRO A 263 11.72 -20.21 -5.49
N VAL A 264 10.78 -19.39 -5.02
CA VAL A 264 10.34 -18.18 -5.73
C VAL A 264 10.91 -16.89 -5.14
N SER A 265 11.47 -16.92 -3.94
CA SER A 265 12.00 -15.73 -3.26
C SER A 265 13.10 -15.06 -4.06
N TYR A 266 14.00 -15.83 -4.65
CA TYR A 266 15.08 -15.30 -5.50
C TYR A 266 14.52 -14.58 -6.75
N THR A 267 13.45 -15.07 -7.33
CA THR A 267 12.87 -14.54 -8.59
C THR A 267 11.96 -13.34 -8.37
N HIS A 268 11.27 -13.29 -7.22
CA HIS A 268 10.19 -12.33 -6.97
C HIS A 268 10.46 -11.38 -5.80
N LEU A 269 11.37 -11.72 -4.91
CA LEU A 269 11.69 -10.96 -3.69
C LEU A 269 13.13 -10.46 -3.64
N THR A 270 13.93 -10.71 -4.68
CA THR A 270 15.27 -10.13 -4.76
C THR A 270 15.19 -8.63 -5.02
N LEU A 271 15.87 -7.92 -4.20
CA LEU A 271 16.07 -6.48 -4.25
C LEU A 271 17.23 -6.13 -5.19
#